data_858280c989e55adcdf9a4c1fcd7b9a8d
#
_entry.id   858280c989e55adcdf9a4c1fcd7b9a8d
#
_cell.length_a   1.000
_cell.length_b   1.000
_cell.length_c   1.000
_cell.angle_alpha   90.00
_cell.angle_beta   90.00
_cell.angle_gamma   90.00
#
_symmetry.space_group_name_H-M   'P 1'
#
loop_
_entity.id
_entity.type
_entity.pdbx_description
1 polymer ?
#
loop_
_entity_poly.entity_id
_entity_poly.type
_entity_poly.pdbx_seq_one_letter_code
_entity_poly.pdbx_strand_id
1 'polypeptide(L)'
;MIDICIICKDNAKVYNTFGKLKCKSCIDKTKTGRKGHSGMIYNKDIEPSNYLSLFDEGLRLEVVKKSNNLFVKWYIEHYPQSKGIVGRQINYLIYNGHSPIGIISGASPPLNYKIFRNYFNIDNDLQFLNNNVYRIVEKTDDKNLGTKILKIFRSQIFKDYYNKYKTNLLGLVTFVEPPRTGAIYKADNWECLGKTQGISVRRKGDNWFEK
;
A
#
# COMPACT_ATOMS: atom_id res chain seq x y z
N MET A 1 27.13 5.79 -4.92
CA MET A 1 28.19 5.05 -5.62
C MET A 1 27.86 5.06 -7.09
N ILE A 2 28.77 5.51 -7.94
CA ILE A 2 28.64 5.49 -9.40
C ILE A 2 29.50 4.35 -9.88
N ASP A 3 28.91 3.37 -10.53
CA ASP A 3 29.54 2.16 -11.01
C ASP A 3 29.17 1.91 -12.48
N ILE A 4 29.86 0.98 -13.12
CA ILE A 4 29.62 0.63 -14.52
C ILE A 4 28.42 -0.32 -14.62
N CYS A 5 27.40 0.06 -15.38
CA CYS A 5 26.27 -0.80 -15.69
C CYS A 5 26.72 -1.96 -16.59
N ILE A 6 26.41 -3.20 -16.21
CA ILE A 6 26.83 -4.39 -16.98
C ILE A 6 26.17 -4.53 -18.35
N ILE A 7 25.08 -3.80 -18.61
CA ILE A 7 24.32 -3.87 -19.88
C ILE A 7 24.79 -2.81 -20.86
N CYS A 8 24.74 -1.51 -20.48
CA CYS A 8 25.11 -0.42 -21.39
C CYS A 8 26.55 0.03 -21.27
N LYS A 9 27.28 -0.45 -20.24
CA LYS A 9 28.68 -0.06 -19.93
C LYS A 9 28.87 1.40 -19.53
N ASP A 10 27.78 2.15 -19.35
CA ASP A 10 27.86 3.55 -18.96
C ASP A 10 28.10 3.69 -17.46
N ASN A 11 28.86 4.72 -17.08
CA ASN A 11 28.99 5.14 -15.70
C ASN A 11 27.69 5.82 -15.27
N ALA A 12 26.96 5.18 -14.35
CA ALA A 12 25.68 5.68 -13.86
C ALA A 12 25.44 5.22 -12.43
N LYS A 13 24.46 5.83 -11.78
CA LYS A 13 23.94 5.29 -10.53
C LYS A 13 23.32 3.93 -10.81
N VAL A 14 24.00 2.86 -10.35
CA VAL A 14 23.59 1.47 -10.60
C VAL A 14 22.93 0.88 -9.37
N TYR A 15 22.11 -0.12 -9.62
CA TYR A 15 21.37 -0.84 -8.60
C TYR A 15 21.71 -2.32 -8.67
N ASN A 16 21.94 -2.94 -7.52
CA ASN A 16 22.16 -4.37 -7.47
C ASN A 16 20.82 -5.09 -7.67
N THR A 17 20.67 -5.72 -8.83
CA THR A 17 19.48 -6.49 -9.17
C THR A 17 19.92 -7.94 -9.39
N PHE A 18 19.59 -8.83 -8.45
CA PHE A 18 19.99 -10.24 -8.48
C PHE A 18 21.51 -10.45 -8.65
N GLY A 19 22.32 -9.72 -7.88
CA GLY A 19 23.79 -9.82 -7.93
C GLY A 19 24.44 -9.16 -9.15
N LYS A 20 23.69 -8.41 -9.96
CA LYS A 20 24.20 -7.72 -11.16
C LYS A 20 23.96 -6.21 -11.06
N LEU A 21 24.99 -5.44 -11.31
CA LEU A 21 24.91 -3.97 -11.32
C LEU A 21 24.29 -3.47 -12.63
N LYS A 22 23.15 -2.81 -12.56
CA LYS A 22 22.43 -2.26 -13.72
C LYS A 22 22.00 -0.83 -13.46
N CYS A 23 22.11 0.04 -14.45
CA CYS A 23 21.53 1.38 -14.36
C CYS A 23 20.01 1.34 -14.49
N LYS A 24 19.36 2.41 -14.03
CA LYS A 24 17.89 2.52 -14.03
C LYS A 24 17.28 2.31 -15.42
N SER A 25 17.87 2.90 -16.44
CA SER A 25 17.43 2.76 -17.84
C SER A 25 17.49 1.32 -18.33
N CYS A 26 18.55 0.59 -18.02
CA CYS A 26 18.68 -0.83 -18.39
C CYS A 26 17.77 -1.74 -17.60
N ILE A 27 17.49 -1.43 -16.32
CA ILE A 27 16.49 -2.13 -15.53
C ILE A 27 15.09 -1.96 -16.15
N ASP A 28 14.76 -0.75 -16.55
CA ASP A 28 13.45 -0.47 -17.16
C ASP A 28 13.25 -1.12 -18.53
N LYS A 29 14.32 -1.23 -19.34
CA LYS A 29 14.31 -1.94 -20.65
C LYS A 29 14.22 -3.46 -20.52
N THR A 30 14.76 -4.04 -19.45
CA THR A 30 14.74 -5.50 -19.24
C THR A 30 13.44 -6.01 -18.62
N LYS A 31 12.52 -5.12 -18.25
CA LYS A 31 11.21 -5.49 -17.71
C LYS A 31 10.29 -5.94 -18.82
N THR A 32 10.29 -7.23 -19.10
CA THR A 32 9.34 -7.87 -20.01
C THR A 32 7.92 -7.76 -19.46
N GLY A 33 7.13 -6.87 -20.04
CA GLY A 33 5.66 -6.92 -20.06
C GLY A 33 4.88 -6.62 -18.78
N ARG A 34 5.45 -6.69 -17.58
CA ARG A 34 4.74 -6.40 -16.32
C ARG A 34 5.07 -5.03 -15.78
N LYS A 35 4.03 -4.19 -15.69
CA LYS A 35 4.13 -2.88 -15.02
C LYS A 35 4.29 -3.14 -13.52
N GLY A 36 5.41 -2.73 -12.94
CA GLY A 36 5.63 -2.79 -11.49
C GLY A 36 4.64 -1.88 -10.75
N HIS A 37 4.29 -2.27 -9.53
CA HIS A 37 3.45 -1.47 -8.64
C HIS A 37 4.24 -0.26 -8.11
N SER A 38 3.59 0.87 -7.95
CA SER A 38 4.18 2.02 -7.25
C SER A 38 4.05 1.82 -5.75
N GLY A 39 5.16 1.76 -5.04
CA GLY A 39 5.19 1.74 -3.58
C GLY A 39 4.97 3.15 -3.04
N MET A 40 3.91 3.32 -2.24
CA MET A 40 3.58 4.58 -1.58
C MET A 40 3.71 4.40 -0.07
N ILE A 41 4.20 5.43 0.60
CA ILE A 41 4.41 5.46 2.04
C ILE A 41 3.82 6.72 2.67
N TYR A 42 3.29 6.58 3.86
CA TYR A 42 2.91 7.67 4.76
C TYR A 42 3.71 7.54 6.06
N ASN A 43 4.51 8.54 6.35
CA ASN A 43 5.25 8.63 7.61
C ASN A 43 4.38 9.34 8.66
N LYS A 44 4.24 8.75 9.85
CA LYS A 44 3.46 9.30 10.97
C LYS A 44 3.97 10.66 11.43
N ASP A 45 5.28 10.90 11.34
CA ASP A 45 5.91 12.14 11.80
C ASP A 45 5.62 13.35 10.92
N ILE A 46 5.03 13.13 9.73
CA ILE A 46 4.46 14.19 8.93
C ILE A 46 3.13 14.56 9.55
N GLU A 47 3.09 15.68 10.29
CA GLU A 47 1.87 16.15 10.94
C GLU A 47 0.68 16.18 9.97
N PRO A 48 -0.44 15.55 10.33
CA PRO A 48 -1.66 15.75 9.57
C PRO A 48 -2.07 17.21 9.75
N SER A 49 -2.10 17.97 8.65
CA SER A 49 -2.73 19.28 8.67
C SER A 49 -4.11 19.14 9.34
N ASN A 50 -4.35 19.87 10.42
CA ASN A 50 -5.53 19.80 11.30
C ASN A 50 -6.86 20.21 10.66
N TYR A 51 -7.00 20.01 9.35
CA TYR A 51 -8.25 20.25 8.63
C TYR A 51 -9.11 18.98 8.57
N LEU A 52 -9.67 18.60 9.73
CA LEU A 52 -11.00 18.02 9.72
C LEU A 52 -11.93 19.16 9.31
N SER A 53 -12.25 19.27 8.02
CA SER A 53 -13.19 20.30 7.58
C SER A 53 -14.55 20.02 8.20
N LEU A 54 -15.23 21.05 8.68
CA LEU A 54 -16.61 21.05 9.19
C LEU A 54 -17.65 20.46 8.20
N PHE A 55 -17.23 20.03 7.02
CA PHE A 55 -18.07 19.54 5.92
C PHE A 55 -18.17 18.02 5.81
N ASP A 56 -17.52 17.25 6.69
CA ASP A 56 -17.53 15.78 6.61
C ASP A 56 -18.48 15.13 7.65
N GLU A 57 -19.60 15.80 7.99
CA GLU A 57 -20.53 15.38 9.04
C GLU A 57 -21.18 13.99 8.87
N GLY A 58 -20.91 13.27 7.82
CA GLY A 58 -21.43 11.92 7.59
C GLY A 58 -20.37 10.85 7.38
N LEU A 59 -19.12 11.25 7.10
CA LEU A 59 -18.06 10.28 6.73
C LEU A 59 -17.37 9.73 7.97
N ARG A 60 -17.44 8.42 8.17
CA ARG A 60 -16.77 7.74 9.28
C ARG A 60 -16.29 6.35 8.92
N LEU A 61 -15.32 5.86 9.70
CA LEU A 61 -14.83 4.49 9.64
C LEU A 61 -15.24 3.72 10.88
N GLU A 62 -15.78 2.53 10.68
CA GLU A 62 -16.18 1.63 11.75
C GLU A 62 -15.31 0.37 11.70
N VAL A 63 -14.62 0.07 12.82
CA VAL A 63 -13.81 -1.14 12.94
C VAL A 63 -14.70 -2.36 12.93
N VAL A 64 -14.39 -3.32 12.06
CA VAL A 64 -15.14 -4.56 11.94
C VAL A 64 -14.26 -5.80 12.07
N LYS A 65 -14.88 -6.91 12.49
CA LYS A 65 -14.20 -8.20 12.55
C LYS A 65 -13.87 -8.70 11.12
N LYS A 66 -12.82 -9.50 11.00
CA LYS A 66 -12.45 -10.17 9.73
C LYS A 66 -13.61 -10.95 9.10
N SER A 67 -14.50 -11.49 9.93
CA SER A 67 -15.67 -12.27 9.54
C SER A 67 -16.93 -11.44 9.28
N ASN A 68 -16.85 -10.11 9.29
CA ASN A 68 -18.00 -9.26 8.97
C ASN A 68 -18.49 -9.57 7.55
N ASN A 69 -19.76 -9.93 7.40
CA ASN A 69 -20.32 -10.41 6.14
C ASN A 69 -20.20 -9.38 5.00
N LEU A 70 -20.44 -8.10 5.29
CA LEU A 70 -20.37 -7.03 4.28
C LEU A 70 -18.92 -6.77 3.86
N PHE A 71 -17.99 -6.74 4.83
CA PHE A 71 -16.57 -6.61 4.54
C PHE A 71 -16.07 -7.78 3.68
N VAL A 72 -16.40 -9.02 4.05
CA VAL A 72 -16.02 -10.22 3.30
C VAL A 72 -16.59 -10.21 1.89
N LYS A 73 -17.88 -9.89 1.73
CA LYS A 73 -18.53 -9.76 0.41
C LYS A 73 -17.76 -8.81 -0.48
N TRP A 74 -17.56 -7.57 -0.04
CA TRP A 74 -16.90 -6.54 -0.86
C TRP A 74 -15.41 -6.81 -1.09
N TYR A 75 -14.75 -7.48 -0.14
CA TYR A 75 -13.37 -7.93 -0.31
C TYR A 75 -13.25 -8.98 -1.42
N ILE A 76 -14.08 -10.03 -1.42
CA ILE A 76 -14.07 -11.09 -2.43
C ILE A 76 -14.41 -10.54 -3.82
N GLU A 77 -15.40 -9.66 -3.92
CA GLU A 77 -15.76 -9.00 -5.18
C GLU A 77 -14.60 -8.17 -5.77
N HIS A 78 -13.75 -7.59 -4.91
CA HIS A 78 -12.59 -6.79 -5.35
C HIS A 78 -11.37 -7.67 -5.65
N TYR A 79 -11.18 -8.73 -4.88
CA TYR A 79 -10.05 -9.66 -5.00
C TYR A 79 -10.52 -11.11 -5.10
N PRO A 80 -11.18 -11.52 -6.21
CA PRO A 80 -11.82 -12.84 -6.30
C PRO A 80 -10.84 -14.01 -6.19
N GLN A 81 -9.56 -13.80 -6.48
CA GLN A 81 -8.52 -14.84 -6.38
C GLN A 81 -7.77 -14.83 -5.03
N SER A 82 -8.12 -13.92 -4.13
CA SER A 82 -7.44 -13.80 -2.85
C SER A 82 -7.90 -14.87 -1.87
N LYS A 83 -6.93 -15.46 -1.15
CA LYS A 83 -7.20 -16.38 -0.01
C LYS A 83 -7.51 -15.65 1.29
N GLY A 84 -7.71 -14.32 1.24
CA GLY A 84 -7.98 -13.47 2.39
C GLY A 84 -6.77 -12.70 2.87
N ILE A 85 -7.00 -11.85 3.87
CA ILE A 85 -5.97 -11.02 4.49
C ILE A 85 -5.25 -11.85 5.56
N VAL A 86 -3.92 -11.86 5.51
CA VAL A 86 -3.07 -12.63 6.42
C VAL A 86 -2.36 -11.67 7.40
N GLY A 87 -2.06 -12.18 8.60
CA GLY A 87 -1.32 -11.45 9.62
C GLY A 87 -2.18 -10.51 10.47
N ARG A 88 -1.52 -9.56 11.15
CA ARG A 88 -2.19 -8.52 11.93
C ARG A 88 -2.94 -7.60 11.00
N GLN A 89 -4.19 -7.26 11.35
CA GLN A 89 -5.05 -6.44 10.50
C GLN A 89 -6.07 -5.65 11.30
N ILE A 90 -6.40 -4.47 10.79
CA ILE A 90 -7.56 -3.68 11.21
C ILE A 90 -8.40 -3.44 9.96
N ASN A 91 -9.66 -3.82 10.02
CA ASN A 91 -10.61 -3.72 8.92
C ASN A 91 -11.69 -2.71 9.26
N TYR A 92 -12.09 -1.93 8.28
CA TYR A 92 -13.13 -0.92 8.43
C TYR A 92 -14.19 -1.04 7.35
N LEU A 93 -15.43 -0.81 7.75
CA LEU A 93 -16.48 -0.33 6.85
C LEU A 93 -16.39 1.20 6.77
N ILE A 94 -16.58 1.74 5.60
CA ILE A 94 -16.66 3.17 5.33
C ILE A 94 -18.12 3.54 5.26
N TYR A 95 -18.55 4.49 6.07
CA TYR A 95 -19.92 5.00 6.09
C TYR A 95 -19.96 6.44 5.62
N ASN A 96 -21.03 6.77 4.89
CA ASN A 96 -21.48 8.12 4.65
C ASN A 96 -22.90 8.27 5.21
N GLY A 97 -23.05 9.06 6.29
CA GLY A 97 -24.25 9.03 7.11
C GLY A 97 -24.51 7.63 7.70
N HIS A 98 -25.64 7.04 7.39
CA HIS A 98 -26.02 5.69 7.83
C HIS A 98 -25.69 4.60 6.81
N SER A 99 -25.30 4.95 5.59
CA SER A 99 -25.06 4.01 4.51
C SER A 99 -23.59 3.56 4.48
N PRO A 100 -23.32 2.25 4.49
CA PRO A 100 -21.98 1.73 4.22
C PRO A 100 -21.67 1.89 2.72
N ILE A 101 -20.57 2.57 2.38
CA ILE A 101 -20.19 2.91 1.00
C ILE A 101 -18.93 2.24 0.51
N GLY A 102 -18.21 1.54 1.39
CA GLY A 102 -16.95 0.90 1.00
C GLY A 102 -16.23 0.21 2.14
N ILE A 103 -15.04 -0.27 1.83
CA ILE A 103 -14.13 -0.93 2.78
C ILE A 103 -12.70 -0.38 2.65
N ILE A 104 -12.02 -0.31 3.79
CA ILE A 104 -10.58 -0.02 3.84
C ILE A 104 -9.94 -0.85 4.93
N SER A 105 -8.70 -1.30 4.73
CA SER A 105 -7.97 -2.02 5.77
C SER A 105 -6.47 -1.76 5.74
N GLY A 106 -5.86 -1.89 6.90
CA GLY A 106 -4.42 -2.00 7.07
C GLY A 106 -4.06 -3.39 7.58
N ALA A 107 -3.10 -4.05 6.96
CA ALA A 107 -2.64 -5.37 7.35
C ALA A 107 -1.11 -5.45 7.36
N SER A 108 -0.57 -6.49 8.01
CA SER A 108 0.87 -6.76 7.94
C SER A 108 1.33 -6.77 6.48
N PRO A 109 2.44 -6.08 6.16
CA PRO A 109 2.97 -6.12 4.81
C PRO A 109 3.43 -7.54 4.47
N PRO A 110 3.42 -7.93 3.20
CA PRO A 110 4.08 -9.17 2.78
C PRO A 110 5.57 -9.15 3.15
N LEU A 111 6.14 -10.31 3.42
CA LEU A 111 7.55 -10.45 3.78
C LEU A 111 8.48 -9.87 2.69
N ASN A 112 9.60 -9.26 3.09
CA ASN A 112 10.71 -8.78 2.24
C ASN A 112 10.60 -7.38 1.62
N TYR A 113 9.89 -6.45 2.21
CA TYR A 113 9.92 -5.06 1.74
C TYR A 113 11.11 -4.27 2.30
N LYS A 114 12.32 -4.59 1.84
CA LYS A 114 13.54 -3.88 2.21
C LYS A 114 13.45 -2.36 2.03
N ILE A 115 12.74 -1.90 0.99
CA ILE A 115 12.60 -0.48 0.71
C ILE A 115 11.92 0.29 1.85
N PHE A 116 10.90 -0.30 2.49
CA PHE A 116 10.21 0.32 3.62
C PHE A 116 11.02 0.20 4.91
N ARG A 117 11.67 -0.95 5.14
CA ARG A 117 12.59 -1.11 6.26
C ARG A 117 13.72 -0.09 6.20
N ASN A 118 14.34 0.08 5.04
CA ASN A 118 15.40 1.06 4.84
C ASN A 118 14.90 2.50 5.03
N TYR A 119 13.67 2.81 4.57
CA TYR A 119 13.08 4.14 4.75
C TYR A 119 12.86 4.47 6.23
N PHE A 120 12.30 3.53 6.99
CA PHE A 120 12.06 3.71 8.43
C PHE A 120 13.28 3.39 9.30
N ASN A 121 14.37 2.90 8.73
CA ASN A 121 15.55 2.42 9.45
C ASN A 121 15.20 1.40 10.55
N ILE A 122 14.41 0.38 10.21
CA ILE A 122 13.95 -0.66 11.13
C ILE A 122 14.12 -2.05 10.54
N ASP A 123 14.27 -3.04 11.43
CA ASP A 123 14.32 -4.46 11.08
C ASP A 123 12.98 -5.17 11.28
N ASN A 124 12.03 -4.52 11.96
CA ASN A 124 10.75 -5.12 12.36
C ASN A 124 9.58 -4.61 11.53
N ASP A 125 9.00 -5.50 10.71
CA ASP A 125 7.83 -5.20 9.86
C ASP A 125 6.53 -4.94 10.64
N LEU A 126 6.49 -5.17 11.95
CA LEU A 126 5.29 -4.95 12.76
C LEU A 126 5.02 -3.47 13.03
N GLN A 127 5.98 -2.59 12.73
CA GLN A 127 5.87 -1.15 12.98
C GLN A 127 5.32 -0.37 11.78
N PHE A 128 4.94 -1.02 10.71
CA PHE A 128 4.18 -0.41 9.63
C PHE A 128 3.10 -1.34 9.09
N LEU A 129 2.05 -0.78 8.51
CA LEU A 129 0.95 -1.51 7.90
C LEU A 129 0.83 -1.20 6.43
N ASN A 130 0.47 -2.22 5.67
CA ASN A 130 0.08 -2.08 4.28
C ASN A 130 -1.41 -1.77 4.18
N ASN A 131 -1.78 -0.63 3.59
CA ASN A 131 -3.15 -0.40 3.13
C ASN A 131 -3.40 -1.33 1.95
N ASN A 132 -3.81 -2.55 2.25
CA ASN A 132 -3.94 -3.66 1.32
C ASN A 132 -5.31 -3.73 0.65
N VAL A 133 -6.31 -3.10 1.24
CA VAL A 133 -7.67 -2.98 0.68
C VAL A 133 -8.12 -1.54 0.79
N TYR A 134 -8.56 -1.01 -0.33
CA TYR A 134 -9.27 0.26 -0.39
C TYR A 134 -10.25 0.21 -1.56
N ARG A 135 -11.53 0.15 -1.25
CA ARG A 135 -12.61 0.08 -2.24
C ARG A 135 -13.79 0.92 -1.81
N ILE A 136 -14.20 1.85 -2.67
CA ILE A 136 -15.48 2.54 -2.61
C ILE A 136 -16.41 1.81 -3.57
N VAL A 137 -17.57 1.39 -3.08
CA VAL A 137 -18.53 0.57 -3.84
C VAL A 137 -19.57 1.47 -4.50
N GLU A 138 -20.03 2.49 -3.79
CA GLU A 138 -21.00 3.44 -4.34
C GLU A 138 -20.33 4.45 -5.26
N LYS A 139 -20.98 4.74 -6.37
CA LYS A 139 -20.58 5.84 -7.24
C LYS A 139 -20.97 7.17 -6.55
N THR A 140 -20.06 8.12 -6.60
CA THR A 140 -20.25 9.43 -6.00
C THR A 140 -19.66 10.50 -6.91
N ASP A 141 -20.27 11.66 -6.89
CA ASP A 141 -19.78 12.85 -7.58
C ASP A 141 -18.73 13.62 -6.74
N ASP A 142 -18.51 13.22 -5.47
CA ASP A 142 -17.48 13.82 -4.63
C ASP A 142 -16.09 13.41 -5.12
N LYS A 143 -15.46 14.29 -5.88
CA LYS A 143 -14.11 14.08 -6.46
C LYS A 143 -13.02 13.87 -5.42
N ASN A 144 -13.23 14.31 -4.18
CA ASN A 144 -12.24 14.23 -3.11
C ASN A 144 -12.55 13.13 -2.08
N LEU A 145 -13.63 12.38 -2.24
CA LEU A 145 -14.05 11.35 -1.28
C LEU A 145 -12.92 10.37 -0.96
N GLY A 146 -12.19 9.92 -1.97
CA GLY A 146 -11.08 8.99 -1.77
C GLY A 146 -9.99 9.54 -0.84
N THR A 147 -9.59 10.79 -1.02
CA THR A 147 -8.57 11.44 -0.18
C THR A 147 -9.12 11.73 1.22
N LYS A 148 -10.39 12.13 1.35
CA LYS A 148 -11.05 12.33 2.66
C LYS A 148 -11.05 11.04 3.48
N ILE A 149 -11.43 9.91 2.86
CA ILE A 149 -11.41 8.59 3.52
C ILE A 149 -9.98 8.22 3.96
N LEU A 150 -8.96 8.41 3.12
CA LEU A 150 -7.57 8.14 3.49
C LEU A 150 -7.14 8.98 4.69
N LYS A 151 -7.52 10.26 4.74
CA LYS A 151 -7.22 11.14 5.88
C LYS A 151 -7.83 10.62 7.18
N ILE A 152 -9.10 10.21 7.18
CA ILE A 152 -9.75 9.62 8.34
C ILE A 152 -9.06 8.29 8.71
N PHE A 153 -8.79 7.44 7.72
CA PHE A 153 -8.11 6.17 7.93
C PHE A 153 -6.77 6.33 8.64
N ARG A 154 -5.89 7.21 8.16
CA ARG A 154 -4.58 7.41 8.77
C ARG A 154 -4.67 8.07 10.15
N SER A 155 -5.66 8.92 10.42
CA SER A 155 -5.86 9.50 11.75
C SER A 155 -6.33 8.47 12.78
N GLN A 156 -7.06 7.45 12.36
CA GLN A 156 -7.68 6.46 13.23
C GLN A 156 -6.83 5.18 13.39
N ILE A 157 -6.21 4.69 12.31
CA ILE A 157 -5.55 3.38 12.27
C ILE A 157 -4.42 3.23 13.28
N PHE A 158 -3.63 4.30 13.55
CA PHE A 158 -2.54 4.26 14.51
C PHE A 158 -3.04 3.95 15.93
N LYS A 159 -4.13 4.60 16.34
CA LYS A 159 -4.78 4.38 17.63
C LYS A 159 -5.38 2.98 17.71
N ASP A 160 -6.13 2.57 16.70
CA ASP A 160 -6.82 1.27 16.69
C ASP A 160 -5.84 0.10 16.66
N TYR A 161 -4.73 0.25 15.92
CA TYR A 161 -3.67 -0.75 15.89
C TYR A 161 -2.97 -0.87 17.24
N TYR A 162 -2.63 0.25 17.88
CA TYR A 162 -2.06 0.24 19.23
C TYR A 162 -3.01 -0.40 20.24
N ASN A 163 -4.30 -0.03 20.20
CA ASN A 163 -5.30 -0.59 21.12
C ASN A 163 -5.39 -2.11 20.99
N LYS A 164 -5.32 -2.62 19.78
CA LYS A 164 -5.46 -4.07 19.49
C LYS A 164 -4.17 -4.85 19.71
N TYR A 165 -3.03 -4.32 19.29
CA TYR A 165 -1.77 -5.10 19.23
C TYR A 165 -0.67 -4.59 20.16
N LYS A 166 -0.90 -3.49 20.87
CA LYS A 166 0.06 -2.85 21.79
C LYS A 166 1.40 -2.53 21.14
N THR A 167 1.38 -2.21 19.86
CA THR A 167 2.55 -1.88 19.04
C THR A 167 2.33 -0.53 18.38
N ASN A 168 3.29 0.38 18.50
CA ASN A 168 3.26 1.66 17.81
C ASN A 168 3.65 1.48 16.35
N LEU A 169 2.86 2.07 15.45
CA LEU A 169 3.19 2.17 14.04
C LEU A 169 4.04 3.40 13.79
N LEU A 170 5.03 3.28 12.92
CA LEU A 170 5.83 4.38 12.36
C LEU A 170 5.20 4.96 11.12
N GLY A 171 4.48 4.14 10.34
CA GLY A 171 3.85 4.61 9.13
C GLY A 171 2.95 3.58 8.46
N LEU A 172 2.42 4.00 7.31
CA LEU A 172 1.59 3.19 6.44
C LEU A 172 2.27 3.05 5.07
N VAL A 173 2.06 1.92 4.43
CA VAL A 173 2.55 1.65 3.07
C VAL A 173 1.41 1.17 2.18
N THR A 174 1.55 1.29 0.89
CA THR A 174 0.64 0.68 -0.08
C THR A 174 1.32 0.42 -1.41
N PHE A 175 0.72 -0.44 -2.21
CA PHE A 175 1.16 -0.75 -3.57
C PHE A 175 0.04 -0.42 -4.54
N VAL A 176 0.33 0.50 -5.44
CA VAL A 176 -0.63 0.94 -6.45
C VAL A 176 -0.34 0.21 -7.76
N GLU A 177 -1.28 -0.63 -8.17
CA GLU A 177 -1.19 -1.38 -9.42
C GLU A 177 -1.65 -0.55 -10.61
N PRO A 178 -0.89 -0.52 -11.73
CA PRO A 178 -1.36 0.07 -12.97
C PRO A 178 -2.69 -0.56 -13.46
N PRO A 179 -3.59 0.22 -14.05
CA PRO A 179 -3.40 1.58 -14.57
C PRO A 179 -3.54 2.71 -13.54
N ARG A 180 -3.80 2.41 -12.27
CA ARG A 180 -3.94 3.44 -11.23
C ARG A 180 -2.61 4.19 -11.04
N THR A 181 -2.71 5.49 -10.82
CA THR A 181 -1.55 6.39 -10.68
C THR A 181 -1.17 6.68 -9.24
N GLY A 182 -2.01 6.28 -8.28
CA GLY A 182 -1.85 6.63 -6.86
C GLY A 182 -2.19 8.08 -6.54
N ALA A 183 -2.98 8.75 -7.39
CA ALA A 183 -3.31 10.17 -7.23
C ALA A 183 -3.92 10.50 -5.86
N ILE A 184 -4.82 9.64 -5.35
CA ILE A 184 -5.45 9.82 -4.03
C ILE A 184 -4.43 9.77 -2.88
N TYR A 185 -3.41 8.91 -2.96
CA TYR A 185 -2.34 8.82 -1.98
C TYR A 185 -1.43 10.04 -2.03
N LYS A 186 -1.05 10.49 -3.24
CA LYS A 186 -0.27 11.71 -3.42
C LYS A 186 -1.00 12.94 -2.89
N ALA A 187 -2.32 13.03 -3.12
CA ALA A 187 -3.16 14.10 -2.61
C ALA A 187 -3.31 14.06 -1.07
N ASP A 188 -3.09 12.91 -0.44
CA ASP A 188 -3.04 12.72 1.01
C ASP A 188 -1.59 12.72 1.56
N ASN A 189 -0.65 13.33 0.84
CA ASN A 189 0.76 13.50 1.23
C ASN A 189 1.55 12.18 1.43
N TRP A 190 1.17 11.12 0.72
CA TRP A 190 1.98 9.91 0.69
C TRP A 190 3.14 10.08 -0.30
N GLU A 191 4.32 9.66 0.12
CA GLU A 191 5.52 9.69 -0.71
C GLU A 191 5.61 8.46 -1.60
N CYS A 192 6.02 8.64 -2.86
CA CYS A 192 6.27 7.54 -3.78
C CYS A 192 7.74 7.12 -3.73
N LEU A 193 8.05 5.98 -3.12
CA LEU A 193 9.41 5.45 -2.99
C LEU A 193 9.92 4.77 -4.27
N GLY A 194 9.09 4.62 -5.28
CA GLY A 194 9.46 4.02 -6.56
C GLY A 194 8.56 2.87 -6.98
N LYS A 195 9.00 2.12 -7.98
CA LYS A 195 8.27 0.98 -8.53
C LYS A 195 8.91 -0.33 -8.09
N THR A 196 8.07 -1.31 -7.75
CA THR A 196 8.53 -2.69 -7.57
C THR A 196 9.03 -3.26 -8.91
N GLN A 197 9.83 -4.29 -8.84
CA GLN A 197 10.38 -4.91 -10.06
C GLN A 197 9.32 -5.60 -10.93
N GLY A 198 8.10 -5.80 -10.42
CA GLY A 198 6.99 -6.39 -11.15
C GLY A 198 7.18 -7.87 -11.50
N ILE A 199 8.21 -8.51 -10.98
CA ILE A 199 8.50 -9.92 -11.20
C ILE A 199 7.87 -10.73 -10.07
N SER A 200 6.95 -11.61 -10.42
CA SER A 200 6.44 -12.63 -9.54
C SER A 200 7.03 -13.97 -10.01
N VAL A 201 7.95 -14.51 -9.23
CA VAL A 201 8.47 -15.86 -9.45
C VAL A 201 7.60 -16.82 -8.66
N ARG A 202 6.98 -17.77 -9.34
CA ARG A 202 6.26 -18.88 -8.71
C ARG A 202 7.02 -20.15 -8.86
N ARG A 203 7.11 -20.92 -7.78
CA ARG A 203 7.63 -22.26 -7.81
C ARG A 203 6.53 -23.22 -8.32
N LYS A 204 6.84 -24.01 -9.35
CA LYS A 204 6.00 -25.11 -9.81
C LYS A 204 6.85 -26.38 -9.79
N GLY A 205 6.58 -27.24 -8.82
CA GLY A 205 7.49 -28.33 -8.51
C GLY A 205 8.84 -27.77 -8.02
N ASP A 206 9.95 -28.27 -8.54
CA ASP A 206 11.29 -27.79 -8.23
C ASP A 206 11.79 -26.66 -9.12
N ASN A 207 10.98 -26.20 -10.07
CA ASN A 207 11.34 -25.16 -11.01
C ASN A 207 10.72 -23.81 -10.63
N TRP A 208 11.42 -22.72 -10.93
CA TRP A 208 10.96 -21.34 -10.79
C TRP A 208 10.57 -20.79 -12.14
N PHE A 209 9.38 -20.18 -12.22
CA PHE A 209 8.92 -19.49 -13.43
C PHE A 209 8.76 -18.01 -13.17
N GLU A 210 9.16 -17.22 -14.15
CA GLU A 210 8.73 -15.83 -14.25
C GLU A 210 7.29 -15.79 -14.76
N LYS A 211 6.44 -15.03 -14.11
CA LYS A 211 5.07 -14.75 -14.53
C LYS A 211 5.00 -13.44 -15.25
#